data_9e386740d028c72d30a206f74a4f5009
#
_entry.id   9e386740d028c72d30a206f74a4f5009
#
_cell.length_a   1.000
_cell.length_b   1.000
_cell.length_c   1.000
_cell.angle_alpha   90.00
_cell.angle_beta   90.00
_cell.angle_gamma   90.00
#
_symmetry.space_group_name_H-M   'P 1'
#
loop_
_entity.id
_entity.type
_entity.pdbx_description
1 polymer ?
#
loop_
_entity_poly.entity_id
_entity_poly.type
_entity_poly.pdbx_seq_one_letter_code
_entity_poly.pdbx_strand_id
1 'polypeptide(L)'
;VPPGRAAPVSVKAPQFGAGQLNVYPTPKAVSEVTRALRHSGRRVMLVPTMGALHDGHLALVRAAKRVPGAVVVASIFVNPLQFGVNEDLDAYPRTLDADLELLRGEGVEVAFTPTAAAMYPDGPRTTVHPGPLASELEGATRPGHFAGMLTVVLKLLQIVRPDRAFFGEKDYQQLVLIRQMVADLNVDVQIVGVPTVREADGLAMSSRNRFLNAEQRELAGALSSALLAGRYAASGGAAPVVDTARAVLDEVPTVEVDYLELR
;
A
#
# COMPACT_ATOMS: atom_id res chain seq x y z
N VAL A 1 -39.88 30.22 5.23
CA VAL A 1 -39.86 29.03 4.37
C VAL A 1 -38.37 28.81 3.99
N PRO A 2 -37.71 27.71 4.36
CA PRO A 2 -36.34 27.44 3.94
C PRO A 2 -36.32 27.05 2.44
N PRO A 3 -35.27 27.42 1.69
CA PRO A 3 -35.18 27.09 0.26
C PRO A 3 -35.10 25.58 0.06
N GLY A 4 -35.92 25.12 -0.90
CA GLY A 4 -36.08 23.70 -1.23
C GLY A 4 -34.73 23.03 -1.57
N ARG A 5 -34.51 21.85 -0.98
CA ARG A 5 -33.42 20.94 -1.39
C ARG A 5 -33.66 20.56 -2.86
N ALA A 6 -32.71 20.91 -3.72
CA ALA A 6 -32.66 20.39 -5.07
C ALA A 6 -32.66 18.86 -5.04
N ALA A 7 -33.51 18.24 -5.86
CA ALA A 7 -33.57 16.79 -5.98
C ALA A 7 -32.20 16.24 -6.42
N PRO A 8 -31.75 15.10 -5.86
CA PRO A 8 -30.48 14.53 -6.29
C PRO A 8 -30.55 14.12 -7.77
N VAL A 9 -29.64 14.68 -8.56
CA VAL A 9 -29.43 14.23 -9.93
C VAL A 9 -29.07 12.74 -9.87
N SER A 10 -29.94 11.90 -10.43
CA SER A 10 -29.70 10.46 -10.56
C SER A 10 -28.55 10.27 -11.56
N VAL A 11 -27.31 10.24 -11.05
CA VAL A 11 -26.16 9.79 -11.83
C VAL A 11 -26.33 8.28 -11.99
N LYS A 12 -26.60 7.80 -13.21
CA LYS A 12 -26.57 6.36 -13.52
C LYS A 12 -25.29 5.77 -12.98
N ALA A 13 -25.39 4.66 -12.21
CA ALA A 13 -24.23 3.93 -11.76
C ALA A 13 -23.34 3.61 -12.96
N PRO A 14 -22.02 3.86 -12.90
CA PRO A 14 -21.14 3.56 -14.01
C PRO A 14 -21.22 2.08 -14.33
N GLN A 15 -21.44 1.76 -15.62
CA GLN A 15 -21.59 0.38 -16.08
C GLN A 15 -20.24 -0.33 -15.96
N PHE A 16 -20.22 -1.50 -15.34
CA PHE A 16 -19.05 -2.38 -15.33
C PHE A 16 -18.95 -3.12 -16.67
N GLY A 17 -17.83 -2.94 -17.38
CA GLY A 17 -17.47 -3.69 -18.58
C GLY A 17 -16.49 -4.80 -18.22
N ALA A 18 -16.92 -6.06 -18.39
CA ALA A 18 -16.02 -7.20 -18.15
C ALA A 18 -14.87 -7.21 -19.19
N GLY A 19 -13.68 -7.61 -18.72
CA GLY A 19 -12.49 -7.72 -19.57
C GLY A 19 -11.83 -6.39 -19.95
N GLN A 20 -12.27 -5.27 -19.36
CA GLN A 20 -11.67 -3.96 -19.54
C GLN A 20 -11.46 -3.25 -18.19
N LEU A 21 -10.53 -2.31 -18.14
CA LEU A 21 -10.30 -1.49 -16.96
C LEU A 21 -11.44 -0.46 -16.80
N ASN A 22 -12.14 -0.53 -15.67
CA ASN A 22 -13.18 0.41 -15.28
C ASN A 22 -12.66 1.29 -14.15
N VAL A 23 -12.72 2.61 -14.30
CA VAL A 23 -12.19 3.58 -13.33
C VAL A 23 -13.31 4.21 -12.53
N TYR A 24 -13.24 4.13 -11.21
CA TYR A 24 -14.25 4.66 -10.28
C TYR A 24 -13.62 5.67 -9.31
N PRO A 25 -14.04 6.96 -9.38
CA PRO A 25 -13.44 8.00 -8.53
C PRO A 25 -14.12 8.16 -7.17
N THR A 26 -15.21 7.45 -6.88
CA THR A 26 -15.94 7.63 -5.62
C THR A 26 -16.13 6.33 -4.84
N PRO A 27 -16.08 6.39 -3.50
CA PRO A 27 -16.36 5.24 -2.63
C PRO A 27 -17.70 4.56 -2.93
N LYS A 28 -18.73 5.35 -3.23
CA LYS A 28 -20.07 4.83 -3.54
C LYS A 28 -20.04 3.97 -4.81
N ALA A 29 -19.46 4.50 -5.90
CA ALA A 29 -19.43 3.81 -7.19
C ALA A 29 -18.68 2.46 -7.11
N VAL A 30 -17.47 2.45 -6.52
CA VAL A 30 -16.70 1.20 -6.39
C VAL A 30 -17.40 0.21 -5.46
N SER A 31 -18.04 0.67 -4.36
CA SER A 31 -18.80 -0.20 -3.45
C SER A 31 -20.00 -0.86 -4.12
N GLU A 32 -20.73 -0.13 -4.98
CA GLU A 32 -21.85 -0.68 -5.74
C GLU A 32 -21.38 -1.77 -6.71
N VAL A 33 -20.30 -1.52 -7.45
CA VAL A 33 -19.73 -2.48 -8.40
C VAL A 33 -19.19 -3.73 -7.70
N THR A 34 -18.39 -3.57 -6.66
CA THR A 34 -17.83 -4.74 -5.93
C THR A 34 -18.91 -5.58 -5.27
N ARG A 35 -20.01 -4.94 -4.80
CA ARG A 35 -21.18 -5.65 -4.30
C ARG A 35 -21.87 -6.47 -5.39
N ALA A 36 -22.07 -5.88 -6.57
CA ALA A 36 -22.68 -6.59 -7.70
C ALA A 36 -21.81 -7.77 -8.16
N LEU A 37 -20.49 -7.60 -8.21
CA LEU A 37 -19.55 -8.66 -8.55
C LEU A 37 -19.64 -9.84 -7.56
N ARG A 38 -19.67 -9.58 -6.25
CA ARG A 38 -19.83 -10.64 -5.24
C ARG A 38 -21.18 -11.34 -5.37
N HIS A 39 -22.27 -10.62 -5.61
CA HIS A 39 -23.58 -11.22 -5.84
C HIS A 39 -23.62 -12.11 -7.10
N SER A 40 -22.76 -11.86 -8.08
CA SER A 40 -22.61 -12.71 -9.26
C SER A 40 -21.66 -13.92 -9.03
N GLY A 41 -21.17 -14.12 -7.79
CA GLY A 41 -20.26 -15.22 -7.44
C GLY A 41 -18.78 -14.93 -7.75
N ARG A 42 -18.41 -13.71 -8.15
CA ARG A 42 -17.01 -13.32 -8.36
C ARG A 42 -16.32 -13.03 -7.04
N ARG A 43 -15.07 -13.43 -6.94
CA ARG A 43 -14.20 -13.10 -5.81
C ARG A 43 -13.53 -11.74 -6.01
N VAL A 44 -13.61 -10.86 -5.02
CA VAL A 44 -13.03 -9.51 -5.10
C VAL A 44 -11.68 -9.50 -4.38
N MET A 45 -10.62 -9.15 -5.12
CA MET A 45 -9.27 -8.99 -4.58
C MET A 45 -8.92 -7.50 -4.55
N LEU A 46 -8.32 -7.03 -3.45
CA LEU A 46 -7.89 -5.63 -3.33
C LEU A 46 -6.36 -5.54 -3.34
N VAL A 47 -5.84 -4.63 -4.14
CA VAL A 47 -4.42 -4.21 -4.14
C VAL A 47 -4.37 -2.71 -3.85
N PRO A 48 -4.14 -2.31 -2.58
CA PRO A 48 -4.01 -0.90 -2.24
C PRO A 48 -2.67 -0.34 -2.70
N THR A 49 -2.69 0.80 -3.39
CA THR A 49 -1.48 1.53 -3.79
C THR A 49 -1.64 3.04 -3.63
N MET A 50 -0.54 3.76 -3.64
CA MET A 50 -0.53 5.23 -3.72
C MET A 50 -0.23 5.76 -5.13
N GLY A 51 -0.18 4.88 -6.14
CA GLY A 51 0.23 5.23 -7.50
C GLY A 51 1.74 5.18 -7.69
N ALA A 52 2.21 5.76 -8.80
CA ALA A 52 3.59 5.62 -9.29
C ALA A 52 4.02 4.15 -9.35
N LEU A 53 3.20 3.36 -10.03
CA LEU A 53 3.30 1.90 -10.04
C LEU A 53 4.62 1.44 -10.66
N HIS A 54 5.13 0.36 -10.13
CA HIS A 54 6.34 -0.35 -10.59
C HIS A 54 6.14 -1.86 -10.45
N ASP A 55 7.08 -2.68 -10.91
CA ASP A 55 6.96 -4.15 -10.90
C ASP A 55 6.66 -4.74 -9.52
N GLY A 56 7.08 -4.09 -8.44
CA GLY A 56 6.67 -4.47 -7.08
C GLY A 56 5.16 -4.43 -6.88
N HIS A 57 4.49 -3.39 -7.36
CA HIS A 57 3.03 -3.30 -7.33
C HIS A 57 2.37 -4.29 -8.30
N LEU A 58 2.95 -4.46 -9.50
CA LEU A 58 2.43 -5.42 -10.48
C LEU A 58 2.54 -6.86 -9.97
N ALA A 59 3.54 -7.18 -9.15
CA ALA A 59 3.63 -8.48 -8.49
C ALA A 59 2.44 -8.74 -7.55
N LEU A 60 1.94 -7.71 -6.84
CA LEU A 60 0.71 -7.83 -6.04
C LEU A 60 -0.51 -8.13 -6.92
N VAL A 61 -0.65 -7.40 -8.03
CA VAL A 61 -1.72 -7.61 -9.01
C VAL A 61 -1.68 -9.03 -9.58
N ARG A 62 -0.49 -9.49 -10.00
CA ARG A 62 -0.29 -10.84 -10.53
C ARG A 62 -0.62 -11.92 -9.48
N ALA A 63 -0.24 -11.71 -8.21
CA ALA A 63 -0.60 -12.60 -7.11
C ALA A 63 -2.12 -12.65 -6.89
N ALA A 64 -2.79 -11.50 -6.92
CA ALA A 64 -4.25 -11.41 -6.80
C ALA A 64 -4.97 -12.13 -7.93
N LYS A 65 -4.49 -12.01 -9.17
CA LYS A 65 -5.06 -12.66 -10.36
C LYS A 65 -4.92 -14.19 -10.38
N ARG A 66 -4.01 -14.76 -9.59
CA ARG A 66 -3.90 -16.24 -9.46
C ARG A 66 -5.08 -16.86 -8.73
N VAL A 67 -5.91 -16.07 -8.07
CA VAL A 67 -7.12 -16.58 -7.39
C VAL A 67 -8.19 -16.86 -8.45
N PRO A 68 -8.68 -18.10 -8.56
CA PRO A 68 -9.70 -18.46 -9.57
C PRO A 68 -10.97 -17.61 -9.41
N GLY A 69 -11.47 -17.07 -10.52
CA GLY A 69 -12.66 -16.21 -10.54
C GLY A 69 -12.47 -14.82 -9.93
N ALA A 70 -11.23 -14.42 -9.68
CA ALA A 70 -10.92 -13.11 -9.09
C ALA A 70 -11.25 -11.96 -10.04
N VAL A 71 -11.79 -10.89 -9.46
CA VAL A 71 -11.76 -9.53 -10.00
C VAL A 71 -10.80 -8.73 -9.13
N VAL A 72 -9.77 -8.15 -9.76
CA VAL A 72 -8.82 -7.31 -9.05
C VAL A 72 -9.29 -5.87 -9.03
N VAL A 73 -9.37 -5.31 -7.84
CA VAL A 73 -9.56 -3.88 -7.58
C VAL A 73 -8.21 -3.31 -7.15
N ALA A 74 -7.61 -2.48 -7.97
CA ALA A 74 -6.43 -1.70 -7.59
C ALA A 74 -6.87 -0.31 -7.14
N SER A 75 -6.50 0.11 -5.92
CA SER A 75 -6.71 1.50 -5.53
C SER A 75 -5.46 2.33 -5.79
N ILE A 76 -5.64 3.56 -6.30
CA ILE A 76 -4.59 4.56 -6.47
C ILE A 76 -4.99 5.77 -5.65
N PHE A 77 -4.43 5.90 -4.45
CA PHE A 77 -4.78 7.00 -3.55
C PHE A 77 -3.60 7.40 -2.67
N VAL A 78 -3.10 8.62 -2.86
CA VAL A 78 -2.11 9.24 -1.98
C VAL A 78 -2.84 9.75 -0.75
N ASN A 79 -2.70 9.01 0.37
CA ASN A 79 -3.45 9.29 1.59
C ASN A 79 -2.76 10.36 2.43
N PRO A 80 -3.36 11.56 2.62
CA PRO A 80 -2.71 12.62 3.38
C PRO A 80 -2.54 12.30 4.87
N LEU A 81 -3.34 11.39 5.44
CA LEU A 81 -3.30 11.08 6.87
C LEU A 81 -2.04 10.35 7.33
N GLN A 82 -1.32 9.72 6.41
CA GLN A 82 -0.13 8.94 6.73
C GLN A 82 1.19 9.70 6.51
N PHE A 83 1.11 10.98 6.15
CA PHE A 83 2.27 11.85 5.97
C PHE A 83 2.38 12.84 7.12
N GLY A 84 3.56 12.96 7.71
CA GLY A 84 3.89 13.98 8.68
C GLY A 84 4.05 15.37 8.04
N VAL A 85 4.14 16.39 8.87
CA VAL A 85 4.21 17.80 8.42
C VAL A 85 5.40 18.09 7.49
N ASN A 86 6.50 17.34 7.63
CA ASN A 86 7.73 17.54 6.86
C ASN A 86 8.02 16.38 5.91
N GLU A 87 7.02 15.53 5.62
CA GLU A 87 7.19 14.41 4.70
C GLU A 87 6.83 14.80 3.25
N ASP A 88 7.11 13.90 2.32
CA ASP A 88 7.07 14.08 0.88
C ASP A 88 5.66 14.08 0.24
N LEU A 89 4.61 14.44 0.98
CA LEU A 89 3.22 14.41 0.46
C LEU A 89 3.06 15.20 -0.85
N ASP A 90 3.61 16.41 -0.90
CA ASP A 90 3.49 17.29 -2.08
C ASP A 90 4.38 16.81 -3.23
N ALA A 91 5.55 16.26 -2.89
CA ALA A 91 6.52 15.73 -3.85
C ALA A 91 6.19 14.28 -4.28
N TYR A 92 5.26 13.59 -3.59
CA TYR A 92 4.93 12.20 -3.91
C TYR A 92 4.43 12.09 -5.36
N PRO A 93 4.98 11.15 -6.15
CA PRO A 93 4.71 11.08 -7.59
C PRO A 93 3.24 10.80 -7.89
N ARG A 94 2.65 11.58 -8.81
CA ARG A 94 1.27 11.42 -9.28
C ARG A 94 1.29 11.17 -10.78
N THR A 95 1.18 9.90 -11.16
CA THR A 95 1.33 9.41 -12.55
C THR A 95 0.10 8.62 -12.98
N LEU A 96 -1.10 9.13 -12.69
CA LEU A 96 -2.35 8.37 -12.82
C LEU A 96 -2.52 7.74 -14.20
N ASP A 97 -2.29 8.48 -15.29
CA ASP A 97 -2.49 7.94 -16.64
C ASP A 97 -1.54 6.77 -16.94
N ALA A 98 -0.25 6.90 -16.57
CA ALA A 98 0.72 5.82 -16.71
C ALA A 98 0.36 4.61 -15.81
N ASP A 99 -0.11 4.87 -14.61
CA ASP A 99 -0.55 3.82 -13.68
C ASP A 99 -1.75 3.05 -14.24
N LEU A 100 -2.72 3.74 -14.83
CA LEU A 100 -3.87 3.11 -15.47
C LEU A 100 -3.48 2.27 -16.70
N GLU A 101 -2.48 2.71 -17.48
CA GLU A 101 -1.95 1.90 -18.58
C GLU A 101 -1.29 0.62 -18.08
N LEU A 102 -0.49 0.69 -17.01
CA LEU A 102 0.11 -0.50 -16.39
C LEU A 102 -0.98 -1.47 -15.87
N LEU A 103 -1.99 -0.96 -15.17
CA LEU A 103 -3.11 -1.79 -14.71
C LEU A 103 -3.90 -2.41 -15.86
N ARG A 104 -4.08 -1.68 -16.96
CA ARG A 104 -4.73 -2.20 -18.17
C ARG A 104 -3.90 -3.31 -18.80
N GLY A 105 -2.59 -3.15 -18.90
CA GLY A 105 -1.66 -4.16 -19.39
C GLY A 105 -1.67 -5.45 -18.56
N GLU A 106 -1.84 -5.33 -17.24
CA GLU A 106 -2.01 -6.49 -16.34
C GLU A 106 -3.43 -7.07 -16.34
N GLY A 107 -4.37 -6.49 -17.10
CA GLY A 107 -5.77 -6.94 -17.18
C GLY A 107 -6.52 -6.78 -15.85
N VAL A 108 -6.27 -5.69 -15.13
CA VAL A 108 -7.07 -5.28 -13.97
C VAL A 108 -8.43 -4.77 -14.46
N GLU A 109 -9.50 -5.20 -13.81
CA GLU A 109 -10.86 -4.82 -14.24
C GLU A 109 -11.40 -3.58 -13.51
N VAL A 110 -10.88 -3.27 -12.30
CA VAL A 110 -11.36 -2.12 -11.51
C VAL A 110 -10.19 -1.30 -10.97
N ALA A 111 -10.16 -0.01 -11.29
CA ALA A 111 -9.31 0.98 -10.66
C ALA A 111 -10.16 1.90 -9.78
N PHE A 112 -9.81 2.02 -8.50
CA PHE A 112 -10.41 2.98 -7.58
C PHE A 112 -9.45 4.16 -7.37
N THR A 113 -9.83 5.33 -7.88
CA THR A 113 -8.95 6.51 -7.96
C THR A 113 -9.58 7.72 -7.23
N PRO A 114 -9.83 7.63 -5.92
CA PRO A 114 -10.53 8.69 -5.20
C PRO A 114 -9.63 9.90 -4.95
N THR A 115 -10.25 11.07 -4.82
CA THR A 115 -9.60 12.26 -4.26
C THR A 115 -9.66 12.23 -2.72
N ALA A 116 -8.83 13.04 -2.06
CA ALA A 116 -8.88 13.21 -0.61
C ALA A 116 -10.26 13.71 -0.13
N ALA A 117 -10.88 14.63 -0.87
CA ALA A 117 -12.24 15.12 -0.58
C ALA A 117 -13.30 14.00 -0.72
N ALA A 118 -13.14 13.07 -1.66
CA ALA A 118 -14.05 11.92 -1.79
C ALA A 118 -13.88 10.91 -0.64
N MET A 119 -12.64 10.74 -0.16
CA MET A 119 -12.34 9.84 0.96
C MET A 119 -12.70 10.46 2.31
N TYR A 120 -12.51 11.75 2.49
CA TYR A 120 -12.69 12.47 3.75
C TYR A 120 -13.50 13.75 3.54
N PRO A 121 -14.78 13.67 3.18
CA PRO A 121 -15.60 14.85 2.79
C PRO A 121 -15.77 15.87 3.91
N ASP A 122 -15.76 15.41 5.17
CA ASP A 122 -15.88 16.27 6.36
C ASP A 122 -14.59 16.26 7.23
N GLY A 123 -13.48 15.85 6.65
CA GLY A 123 -12.24 15.56 7.36
C GLY A 123 -12.26 14.20 8.08
N PRO A 124 -11.09 13.77 8.61
CA PRO A 124 -10.93 12.49 9.33
C PRO A 124 -11.42 12.65 10.78
N ARG A 125 -12.72 12.42 11.03
CA ARG A 125 -13.31 12.55 12.38
C ARG A 125 -13.11 11.30 13.25
N THR A 126 -12.93 10.14 12.62
CA THR A 126 -12.68 8.87 13.29
C THR A 126 -11.44 8.25 12.71
N THR A 127 -10.53 7.81 13.56
CA THR A 127 -9.26 7.20 13.17
C THR A 127 -9.04 5.88 13.89
N VAL A 128 -8.24 5.01 13.32
CA VAL A 128 -7.74 3.81 13.98
C VAL A 128 -6.57 4.21 14.86
N HIS A 129 -6.62 3.85 16.14
CA HIS A 129 -5.51 3.99 17.05
C HIS A 129 -4.73 2.67 17.08
N PRO A 130 -3.48 2.62 16.59
CA PRO A 130 -2.68 1.38 16.59
C PRO A 130 -2.17 1.06 18.00
N GLY A 131 -1.83 -0.22 18.21
CA GLY A 131 -1.20 -0.69 19.45
C GLY A 131 0.29 -0.28 19.58
N PRO A 132 0.98 -0.80 20.64
CA PRO A 132 2.36 -0.39 20.97
C PRO A 132 3.38 -0.59 19.84
N LEU A 133 3.23 -1.63 19.02
CA LEU A 133 4.13 -1.89 17.88
C LEU A 133 4.23 -0.69 16.92
N ALA A 134 3.20 0.11 16.81
CA ALA A 134 3.20 1.30 15.96
C ALA A 134 4.01 2.49 16.51
N SER A 135 4.61 2.36 17.69
CA SER A 135 5.51 3.35 18.28
C SER A 135 6.98 2.94 18.23
N GLU A 136 7.27 1.78 17.61
CA GLU A 136 8.61 1.23 17.44
C GLU A 136 9.07 1.35 15.98
N LEU A 137 10.37 1.22 15.72
CA LEU A 137 10.96 1.20 14.38
C LEU A 137 10.48 2.37 13.51
N GLU A 138 9.84 2.09 12.37
CA GLU A 138 9.26 3.10 11.48
C GLU A 138 8.25 4.02 12.20
N GLY A 139 7.53 3.51 13.19
CA GLY A 139 6.59 4.31 13.97
C GLY A 139 7.26 5.27 14.95
N ALA A 140 8.48 5.00 15.39
CA ALA A 140 9.30 5.91 16.20
C ALA A 140 9.84 7.06 15.34
N THR A 141 10.29 6.76 14.12
CA THR A 141 10.83 7.77 13.19
C THR A 141 9.73 8.60 12.53
N ARG A 142 8.52 8.05 12.38
CA ARG A 142 7.37 8.69 11.73
C ARG A 142 6.13 8.71 12.63
N PRO A 143 6.08 9.55 13.67
CA PRO A 143 4.94 9.63 14.58
C PRO A 143 3.62 9.90 13.85
N GLY A 144 2.60 9.08 14.12
CA GLY A 144 1.27 9.19 13.50
C GLY A 144 1.11 8.48 12.15
N HIS A 145 2.20 8.07 11.50
CA HIS A 145 2.17 7.37 10.21
C HIS A 145 1.23 6.16 10.21
N PHE A 146 1.40 5.25 11.15
CA PHE A 146 0.61 4.02 11.21
C PHE A 146 -0.86 4.24 11.57
N ALA A 147 -1.18 5.26 12.36
CA ALA A 147 -2.58 5.62 12.61
C ALA A 147 -3.28 6.07 11.31
N GLY A 148 -2.61 6.91 10.52
CA GLY A 148 -3.11 7.34 9.21
C GLY A 148 -3.21 6.20 8.21
N MET A 149 -2.19 5.34 8.16
CA MET A 149 -2.14 4.17 7.28
C MET A 149 -3.24 3.15 7.62
N LEU A 150 -3.41 2.77 8.87
CA LEU A 150 -4.45 1.83 9.29
C LEU A 150 -5.85 2.40 9.05
N THR A 151 -6.04 3.70 9.26
CA THR A 151 -7.32 4.37 9.01
C THR A 151 -7.73 4.27 7.53
N VAL A 152 -6.82 4.56 6.59
CA VAL A 152 -7.13 4.44 5.16
C VAL A 152 -7.31 2.99 4.74
N VAL A 153 -6.48 2.07 5.24
CA VAL A 153 -6.60 0.65 4.91
C VAL A 153 -7.94 0.10 5.38
N LEU A 154 -8.33 0.35 6.63
CA LEU A 154 -9.65 -0.06 7.12
C LEU A 154 -10.77 0.51 6.26
N LYS A 155 -10.67 1.80 5.91
CA LYS A 155 -11.66 2.47 5.05
C LYS A 155 -11.75 1.81 3.66
N LEU A 156 -10.62 1.48 3.04
CA LEU A 156 -10.58 0.77 1.76
C LEU A 156 -11.19 -0.63 1.87
N LEU A 157 -10.88 -1.38 2.93
CA LEU A 157 -11.47 -2.69 3.20
C LEU A 157 -12.99 -2.61 3.35
N GLN A 158 -13.51 -1.59 4.04
CA GLN A 158 -14.96 -1.40 4.22
C GLN A 158 -15.68 -0.94 2.94
N ILE A 159 -15.02 -0.14 2.10
CA ILE A 159 -15.57 0.34 0.83
C ILE A 159 -15.63 -0.80 -0.19
N VAL A 160 -14.53 -1.52 -0.37
CA VAL A 160 -14.38 -2.56 -1.39
C VAL A 160 -14.96 -3.89 -0.92
N ARG A 161 -14.85 -4.21 0.36
CA ARG A 161 -15.20 -5.50 0.99
C ARG A 161 -14.59 -6.68 0.21
N PRO A 162 -13.27 -6.74 0.08
CA PRO A 162 -12.61 -7.79 -0.68
C PRO A 162 -12.60 -9.11 0.10
N ASP A 163 -12.55 -10.24 -0.62
CA ASP A 163 -12.27 -11.56 -0.02
C ASP A 163 -10.81 -11.65 0.44
N ARG A 164 -9.90 -11.01 -0.32
CA ARG A 164 -8.48 -10.92 0.02
C ARG A 164 -7.92 -9.53 -0.31
N ALA A 165 -6.98 -9.06 0.51
CA ALA A 165 -6.20 -7.85 0.23
C ALA A 165 -4.70 -8.18 0.25
N PHE A 166 -3.96 -7.66 -0.75
CA PHE A 166 -2.58 -8.00 -1.02
C PHE A 166 -1.66 -6.83 -0.66
N PHE A 167 -0.63 -7.08 0.13
CA PHE A 167 0.35 -6.10 0.59
C PHE A 167 1.77 -6.63 0.40
N GLY A 168 2.72 -5.75 0.09
CA GLY A 168 4.13 -6.12 -0.04
C GLY A 168 4.78 -6.37 1.32
N GLU A 169 5.64 -7.39 1.40
CA GLU A 169 6.46 -7.67 2.59
C GLU A 169 7.61 -6.68 2.75
N LYS A 170 7.84 -5.80 1.78
CA LYS A 170 8.79 -4.69 1.89
C LYS A 170 8.50 -3.82 3.11
N ASP A 171 7.26 -3.45 3.30
CA ASP A 171 6.79 -2.66 4.44
C ASP A 171 6.23 -3.61 5.51
N TYR A 172 7.12 -4.47 6.06
CA TYR A 172 6.72 -5.61 6.89
C TYR A 172 5.99 -5.21 8.17
N GLN A 173 6.43 -4.16 8.85
CA GLN A 173 5.75 -3.63 10.05
C GLN A 173 4.33 -3.18 9.71
N GLN A 174 4.13 -2.51 8.56
CA GLN A 174 2.80 -2.17 8.06
C GLN A 174 1.93 -3.42 7.88
N LEU A 175 2.47 -4.48 7.26
CA LEU A 175 1.75 -5.74 7.04
C LEU A 175 1.32 -6.39 8.35
N VAL A 176 2.21 -6.41 9.36
CA VAL A 176 1.91 -6.95 10.69
C VAL A 176 0.79 -6.16 11.37
N LEU A 177 0.87 -4.83 11.36
CA LEU A 177 -0.15 -3.95 11.95
C LEU A 177 -1.51 -4.07 11.23
N ILE A 178 -1.53 -4.26 9.92
CA ILE A 178 -2.76 -4.50 9.16
C ILE A 178 -3.39 -5.84 9.57
N ARG A 179 -2.60 -6.90 9.70
CA ARG A 179 -3.08 -8.22 10.17
C ARG A 179 -3.65 -8.13 11.58
N GLN A 180 -2.96 -7.42 12.48
CA GLN A 180 -3.44 -7.17 13.84
C GLN A 180 -4.78 -6.42 13.82
N MET A 181 -4.88 -5.31 13.10
CA MET A 181 -6.12 -4.54 12.97
C MET A 181 -7.28 -5.39 12.44
N VAL A 182 -7.05 -6.21 11.43
CA VAL A 182 -8.07 -7.10 10.84
C VAL A 182 -8.54 -8.13 11.86
N ALA A 183 -7.63 -8.72 12.63
CA ALA A 183 -7.97 -9.69 13.68
C ALA A 183 -8.73 -9.02 14.84
N ASP A 184 -8.21 -7.92 15.38
CA ASP A 184 -8.77 -7.24 16.55
C ASP A 184 -10.15 -6.63 16.28
N LEU A 185 -10.39 -6.15 15.06
CA LEU A 185 -11.65 -5.53 14.65
C LEU A 185 -12.59 -6.51 13.92
N ASN A 186 -12.25 -7.79 13.85
CA ASN A 186 -13.05 -8.84 13.20
C ASN A 186 -13.46 -8.45 11.76
N VAL A 187 -12.51 -7.86 10.99
CA VAL A 187 -12.77 -7.52 9.59
C VAL A 187 -12.73 -8.78 8.75
N ASP A 188 -13.80 -9.08 8.02
CA ASP A 188 -13.90 -10.29 7.19
C ASP A 188 -13.11 -10.15 5.89
N VAL A 189 -11.79 -10.34 5.99
CA VAL A 189 -10.85 -10.30 4.87
C VAL A 189 -9.60 -11.12 5.16
N GLN A 190 -9.07 -11.83 4.17
CA GLN A 190 -7.76 -12.48 4.26
C GLN A 190 -6.65 -11.50 3.82
N ILE A 191 -5.68 -11.22 4.68
CA ILE A 191 -4.50 -10.41 4.35
C ILE A 191 -3.37 -11.31 3.81
N VAL A 192 -2.94 -11.04 2.58
CA VAL A 192 -1.90 -11.79 1.88
C VAL A 192 -0.64 -10.93 1.77
N GLY A 193 0.48 -11.43 2.32
CA GLY A 193 1.80 -10.86 2.08
C GLY A 193 2.37 -11.35 0.75
N VAL A 194 3.02 -10.47 0.00
CA VAL A 194 3.72 -10.82 -1.26
C VAL A 194 5.19 -10.45 -1.10
N PRO A 195 6.12 -11.35 -1.45
CA PRO A 195 7.54 -11.12 -1.29
C PRO A 195 8.04 -9.84 -1.95
N THR A 196 9.03 -9.22 -1.33
CA THR A 196 9.66 -8.00 -1.85
C THR A 196 10.27 -8.23 -3.21
N VAL A 197 9.86 -7.44 -4.20
CA VAL A 197 10.48 -7.40 -5.52
C VAL A 197 11.68 -6.45 -5.47
N ARG A 198 12.79 -6.89 -6.05
CA ARG A 198 14.07 -6.17 -6.02
C ARG A 198 14.57 -5.89 -7.41
N GLU A 199 15.32 -4.80 -7.53
CA GLU A 199 16.15 -4.48 -8.70
C GLU A 199 17.27 -5.53 -8.88
N ALA A 200 17.96 -5.51 -10.01
CA ALA A 200 19.03 -6.47 -10.32
C ALA A 200 20.19 -6.43 -9.30
N ASP A 201 20.45 -5.29 -8.69
CA ASP A 201 21.47 -5.09 -7.65
C ASP A 201 20.96 -5.40 -6.22
N GLY A 202 19.73 -5.86 -6.10
CA GLY A 202 19.11 -6.24 -4.84
C GLY A 202 18.34 -5.14 -4.11
N LEU A 203 18.43 -3.87 -4.55
CA LEU A 203 17.64 -2.79 -3.94
C LEU A 203 16.13 -3.10 -4.08
N ALA A 204 15.38 -2.97 -2.99
CA ALA A 204 13.94 -3.14 -3.03
C ALA A 204 13.29 -2.08 -3.93
N MET A 205 12.38 -2.50 -4.82
CA MET A 205 11.65 -1.56 -5.67
C MET A 205 10.78 -0.62 -4.85
N SER A 206 10.89 0.67 -5.14
CA SER A 206 10.12 1.72 -4.48
C SER A 206 9.87 2.89 -5.43
N SER A 207 8.69 3.50 -5.35
CA SER A 207 8.37 4.74 -6.07
C SER A 207 9.31 5.87 -5.68
N ARG A 208 9.90 5.82 -4.48
CA ARG A 208 10.87 6.81 -3.98
C ARG A 208 12.28 6.63 -4.53
N ASN A 209 12.62 5.48 -5.13
CA ASN A 209 13.94 5.29 -5.74
C ASN A 209 14.25 6.33 -6.83
N ARG A 210 13.21 6.92 -7.45
CA ARG A 210 13.35 8.01 -8.43
C ARG A 210 13.90 9.32 -7.87
N PHE A 211 13.88 9.51 -6.56
CA PHE A 211 14.46 10.69 -5.91
C PHE A 211 15.97 10.59 -5.71
N LEU A 212 16.53 9.38 -5.83
CA LEU A 212 17.95 9.14 -5.72
C LEU A 212 18.67 9.63 -6.99
N ASN A 213 19.73 10.40 -6.83
CA ASN A 213 20.65 10.65 -7.92
C ASN A 213 21.50 9.39 -8.22
N ALA A 214 22.35 9.42 -9.25
CA ALA A 214 23.09 8.24 -9.68
C ALA A 214 24.02 7.68 -8.57
N GLU A 215 24.71 8.55 -7.84
CA GLU A 215 25.60 8.17 -6.73
C GLU A 215 24.79 7.56 -5.57
N GLN A 216 23.71 8.25 -5.13
CA GLN A 216 22.82 7.76 -4.08
C GLN A 216 22.17 6.42 -4.47
N ARG A 217 21.81 6.25 -5.75
CA ARG A 217 21.21 5.01 -6.25
C ARG A 217 22.19 3.84 -6.16
N GLU A 218 23.47 4.05 -6.43
CA GLU A 218 24.53 3.04 -6.30
C GLU A 218 24.70 2.66 -4.81
N LEU A 219 24.84 3.65 -3.94
CA LEU A 219 25.02 3.44 -2.50
C LEU A 219 23.81 2.78 -1.82
N ALA A 220 22.60 3.00 -2.31
CA ALA A 220 21.38 2.40 -1.76
C ALA A 220 21.38 0.86 -1.79
N GLY A 221 22.17 0.24 -2.68
CA GLY A 221 22.36 -1.22 -2.72
C GLY A 221 22.99 -1.80 -1.45
N ALA A 222 23.71 -0.96 -0.67
CA ALA A 222 24.30 -1.36 0.60
C ALA A 222 23.27 -1.90 1.59
N LEU A 223 22.04 -1.35 1.61
CA LEU A 223 20.96 -1.83 2.48
C LEU A 223 20.63 -3.31 2.21
N SER A 224 20.50 -3.68 0.94
CA SER A 224 20.23 -5.07 0.57
C SER A 224 21.41 -5.98 0.92
N SER A 225 22.63 -5.52 0.66
CA SER A 225 23.88 -6.24 0.99
C SER A 225 23.99 -6.49 2.50
N ALA A 226 23.69 -5.49 3.32
CA ALA A 226 23.69 -5.60 4.78
C ALA A 226 22.67 -6.64 5.27
N LEU A 227 21.44 -6.60 4.76
CA LEU A 227 20.40 -7.56 5.13
C LEU A 227 20.78 -9.00 4.73
N LEU A 228 21.41 -9.18 3.55
CA LEU A 228 21.89 -10.49 3.10
C LEU A 228 23.05 -10.98 3.99
N ALA A 229 24.01 -10.12 4.31
CA ALA A 229 25.13 -10.46 5.19
C ALA A 229 24.64 -10.88 6.58
N GLY A 230 23.72 -10.11 7.18
CA GLY A 230 23.08 -10.49 8.44
C GLY A 230 22.36 -11.84 8.35
N ARG A 231 21.63 -12.09 7.28
CA ARG A 231 20.97 -13.39 7.05
C ARG A 231 21.96 -14.54 7.01
N TYR A 232 23.12 -14.38 6.37
CA TYR A 232 24.17 -15.42 6.36
C TYR A 232 24.76 -15.67 7.74
N ALA A 233 24.81 -14.66 8.61
CA ALA A 233 25.29 -14.78 9.98
C ALA A 233 24.26 -15.42 10.94
N ALA A 234 23.06 -15.74 10.50
CA ALA A 234 21.95 -16.19 11.35
C ALA A 234 22.24 -17.48 12.14
N SER A 235 23.10 -18.36 11.61
CA SER A 235 23.54 -19.57 12.32
C SER A 235 24.32 -19.28 13.61
N GLY A 236 24.90 -18.08 13.75
CA GLY A 236 25.60 -17.62 14.94
C GLY A 236 24.71 -17.00 16.02
N GLY A 237 23.39 -16.86 15.77
CA GLY A 237 22.43 -16.24 16.68
C GLY A 237 22.10 -14.79 16.34
N ALA A 238 21.35 -14.14 17.23
CA ALA A 238 20.79 -12.80 16.97
C ALA A 238 21.87 -11.69 16.89
N ALA A 239 22.83 -11.67 17.81
CA ALA A 239 23.87 -10.63 17.85
C ALA A 239 24.71 -10.61 16.55
N PRO A 240 25.30 -11.74 16.07
CA PRO A 240 26.02 -11.79 14.80
C PRO A 240 25.18 -11.30 13.59
N VAL A 241 23.87 -11.49 13.58
CA VAL A 241 23.00 -10.99 12.50
C VAL A 241 23.06 -9.47 12.41
N VAL A 242 22.82 -8.80 13.54
CA VAL A 242 22.79 -7.34 13.61
C VAL A 242 24.19 -6.75 13.41
N ASP A 243 25.20 -7.33 14.08
CA ASP A 243 26.57 -6.84 14.01
C ASP A 243 27.14 -6.94 12.59
N THR A 244 26.88 -8.05 11.89
CA THR A 244 27.32 -8.24 10.50
C THR A 244 26.62 -7.27 9.54
N ALA A 245 25.31 -7.10 9.71
CA ALA A 245 24.56 -6.15 8.88
C ALA A 245 25.02 -4.70 9.13
N ARG A 246 25.29 -4.35 10.40
CA ARG A 246 25.80 -3.02 10.78
C ARG A 246 27.16 -2.76 10.13
N ALA A 247 28.07 -3.72 10.22
CA ALA A 247 29.41 -3.57 9.64
C ALA A 247 29.39 -3.24 8.15
N VAL A 248 28.46 -3.85 7.39
CA VAL A 248 28.30 -3.54 5.94
C VAL A 248 27.80 -2.11 5.73
N LEU A 249 26.86 -1.61 6.57
CA LEU A 249 26.34 -0.24 6.45
C LEU A 249 27.40 0.80 6.87
N ASP A 250 28.21 0.49 7.86
CA ASP A 250 29.29 1.38 8.37
C ASP A 250 30.40 1.60 7.32
N GLU A 251 30.53 0.72 6.30
CA GLU A 251 31.43 0.93 5.16
C GLU A 251 30.94 2.04 4.20
N VAL A 252 29.69 2.51 4.36
CA VAL A 252 29.08 3.56 3.53
C VAL A 252 28.68 4.74 4.41
N PRO A 253 29.63 5.59 4.84
CA PRO A 253 29.39 6.62 5.86
C PRO A 253 28.41 7.73 5.45
N THR A 254 28.03 7.80 4.18
CA THR A 254 27.02 8.73 3.66
C THR A 254 25.58 8.21 3.84
N VAL A 255 25.42 6.96 4.27
CA VAL A 255 24.11 6.37 4.60
C VAL A 255 23.82 6.59 6.07
N GLU A 256 22.80 7.37 6.38
CA GLU A 256 22.27 7.52 7.73
C GLU A 256 21.28 6.40 8.02
N VAL A 257 21.49 5.68 9.12
CA VAL A 257 20.67 4.53 9.53
C VAL A 257 19.73 4.94 10.65
N ASP A 258 18.44 5.07 10.37
CA ASP A 258 17.42 5.35 11.38
C ASP A 258 17.31 4.21 12.39
N TYR A 259 17.25 2.97 11.91
CA TYR A 259 17.24 1.78 12.75
C TYR A 259 17.72 0.54 11.97
N LEU A 260 18.26 -0.43 12.69
CA LEU A 260 18.59 -1.76 12.23
C LEU A 260 18.40 -2.73 13.39
N GLU A 261 17.36 -3.55 13.34
CA GLU A 261 16.99 -4.45 14.42
C GLU A 261 16.55 -5.81 13.89
N LEU A 262 16.73 -6.83 14.71
CA LEU A 262 16.20 -8.18 14.51
C LEU A 262 14.99 -8.39 15.43
N ARG A 263 13.88 -8.80 14.86
CA ARG A 263 12.61 -9.05 15.56
C ARG A 263 12.08 -10.46 15.27
#